data_84d82e9c177da95db2128ed423ebc22b
#
_entry.id   84d82e9c177da95db2128ed423ebc22b
#
_cell.length_a   1.000
_cell.length_b   1.000
_cell.length_c   1.000
_cell.angle_alpha   90.00
_cell.angle_beta   90.00
_cell.angle_gamma   90.00
#
_symmetry.space_group_name_H-M   'P 1'
#
loop_
_entity.id
_entity.type
_entity.pdbx_description
1 polymer ?
#
loop_
_entity_poly.entity_id
_entity_poly.type
_entity_poly.pdbx_seq_one_letter_code
_entity_poly.pdbx_strand_id
1 'polypeptide(L)'
;MNLSKEQKKAIKHIQGPALVLAVPGAGKTTVLIHRTGNLILNHNISPENILSITFSKASADDMKSRFNKIYGDICQTPVHFSTIHSFSFSLIREYAYRNRIRYKLIEDSKNELNKYNLLKKIYFSINKDYITEEKLENLINSIGYIKNMLITPE
;
A
#
# COMPACT_ATOMS: atom_id res chain seq x y z
N MET A 1 23.24 -9.14 -17.27
CA MET A 1 23.11 -7.82 -16.65
C MET A 1 24.26 -7.63 -15.64
N ASN A 2 25.05 -6.55 -15.78
CA ASN A 2 26.16 -6.31 -14.86
C ASN A 2 25.70 -5.54 -13.64
N LEU A 3 25.52 -6.23 -12.51
CA LEU A 3 25.20 -5.63 -11.21
C LEU A 3 26.48 -5.18 -10.52
N SER A 4 26.47 -4.00 -9.86
CA SER A 4 27.59 -3.52 -9.06
C SER A 4 27.83 -4.40 -7.83
N LYS A 5 28.98 -4.22 -7.15
CA LYS A 5 29.27 -4.95 -5.90
C LYS A 5 28.25 -4.65 -4.81
N GLU A 6 27.85 -3.39 -4.68
CA GLU A 6 26.87 -2.92 -3.70
C GLU A 6 25.48 -3.48 -3.98
N GLN A 7 25.04 -3.48 -5.26
CA GLN A 7 23.80 -4.10 -5.69
C GLN A 7 23.78 -5.59 -5.36
N LYS A 8 24.85 -6.32 -5.66
CA LYS A 8 24.98 -7.74 -5.31
C LYS A 8 24.93 -7.96 -3.80
N LYS A 9 25.55 -7.09 -3.00
CA LYS A 9 25.48 -7.15 -1.53
C LYS A 9 24.06 -6.97 -1.02
N ALA A 10 23.31 -5.99 -1.55
CA ALA A 10 21.92 -5.74 -1.19
C ALA A 10 20.99 -6.92 -1.58
N ILE A 11 21.23 -7.54 -2.73
CA ILE A 11 20.47 -8.73 -3.19
C ILE A 11 20.71 -9.92 -2.27
N LYS A 12 21.95 -10.13 -1.82
CA LYS A 12 22.34 -11.28 -0.96
C LYS A 12 21.99 -11.11 0.52
N HIS A 13 21.60 -9.92 0.97
CA HIS A 13 21.23 -9.70 2.36
C HIS A 13 19.91 -10.42 2.69
N ILE A 14 19.89 -11.28 3.73
CA ILE A 14 18.74 -12.13 4.04
C ILE A 14 18.13 -11.79 5.38
N GLN A 15 18.94 -11.74 6.43
CA GLN A 15 18.46 -11.63 7.81
C GLN A 15 18.61 -10.21 8.36
N GLY A 16 17.59 -9.78 9.11
CA GLY A 16 17.57 -8.50 9.79
C GLY A 16 17.24 -7.31 8.91
N PRO A 17 17.02 -6.14 9.50
CA PRO A 17 16.72 -4.92 8.80
C PRO A 17 17.93 -4.44 8.00
N ALA A 18 17.68 -3.90 6.80
CA ALA A 18 18.70 -3.28 5.95
C ALA A 18 18.17 -1.98 5.35
N LEU A 19 18.99 -0.95 5.42
CA LEU A 19 18.76 0.33 4.74
C LEU A 19 19.69 0.44 3.54
N VAL A 20 19.12 0.60 2.34
CA VAL A 20 19.87 0.78 1.10
C VAL A 20 19.69 2.21 0.61
N LEU A 21 20.74 3.01 0.71
CA LEU A 21 20.77 4.38 0.20
C LEU A 21 21.24 4.37 -1.27
N ALA A 22 20.45 4.97 -2.13
CA ALA A 22 20.76 5.00 -3.56
C ALA A 22 20.13 6.24 -4.23
N VAL A 23 20.91 6.88 -5.09
CA VAL A 23 20.45 8.03 -5.89
C VAL A 23 19.38 7.62 -6.92
N PRO A 24 18.60 8.56 -7.45
CA PRO A 24 17.73 8.30 -8.60
C PRO A 24 18.50 7.63 -9.74
N GLY A 25 17.90 6.65 -10.40
CA GLY A 25 18.55 5.93 -11.51
C GLY A 25 19.54 4.83 -11.13
N ALA A 26 19.91 4.69 -9.85
CA ALA A 26 20.86 3.67 -9.38
C ALA A 26 20.37 2.22 -9.44
N GLY A 27 19.21 1.95 -10.05
CA GLY A 27 18.67 0.60 -10.20
C GLY A 27 18.02 0.02 -8.95
N LYS A 28 17.47 0.85 -8.04
CA LYS A 28 16.77 0.38 -6.81
C LYS A 28 15.72 -0.71 -7.09
N THR A 29 14.85 -0.47 -8.06
CA THR A 29 13.80 -1.42 -8.46
C THR A 29 14.40 -2.73 -8.98
N THR A 30 15.48 -2.64 -9.75
CA THR A 30 16.21 -3.81 -10.26
C THR A 30 16.77 -4.65 -9.11
N VAL A 31 17.39 -4.00 -8.12
CA VAL A 31 17.90 -4.67 -6.92
C VAL A 31 16.77 -5.36 -6.16
N LEU A 32 15.63 -4.70 -5.99
CA LEU A 32 14.47 -5.27 -5.29
C LEU A 32 13.93 -6.52 -6.01
N ILE A 33 13.79 -6.47 -7.33
CA ILE A 33 13.32 -7.60 -8.15
C ILE A 33 14.29 -8.78 -8.04
N HIS A 34 15.59 -8.54 -8.19
CA HIS A 34 16.59 -9.60 -8.09
C HIS A 34 16.75 -10.14 -6.66
N ARG A 35 16.54 -9.29 -5.63
CA ARG A 35 16.49 -9.74 -4.25
C ARG A 35 15.30 -10.67 -4.02
N THR A 36 14.12 -10.31 -4.51
CA THR A 36 12.91 -11.16 -4.44
C THR A 36 13.17 -12.52 -5.11
N GLY A 37 13.74 -12.53 -6.32
CA GLY A 37 14.13 -13.76 -7.01
C GLY A 37 15.15 -14.58 -6.22
N ASN A 38 16.15 -13.92 -5.62
CA ASN A 38 17.16 -14.59 -4.79
C ASN A 38 16.56 -15.25 -3.55
N LEU A 39 15.62 -14.60 -2.88
CA LEU A 39 14.93 -15.15 -1.70
C LEU A 39 14.14 -16.42 -2.06
N ILE A 40 13.48 -16.42 -3.21
CA ILE A 40 12.70 -17.57 -3.68
C ILE A 40 13.60 -18.71 -4.13
N LEU A 41 14.55 -18.44 -5.04
CA LEU A 41 15.30 -19.48 -5.74
C LEU A 41 16.45 -20.06 -4.93
N ASN A 42 17.14 -19.23 -4.13
CA ASN A 42 18.33 -19.65 -3.40
C ASN A 42 18.09 -19.88 -1.90
N HIS A 43 16.97 -19.34 -1.37
CA HIS A 43 16.64 -19.47 0.05
C HIS A 43 15.31 -20.16 0.30
N ASN A 44 14.66 -20.66 -0.74
CA ASN A 44 13.39 -21.41 -0.67
C ASN A 44 12.29 -20.69 0.11
N ILE A 45 12.27 -19.33 0.07
CA ILE A 45 11.21 -18.56 0.70
C ILE A 45 9.99 -18.59 -0.23
N SER A 46 8.86 -19.04 0.29
CA SER A 46 7.61 -19.08 -0.46
C SER A 46 7.23 -17.68 -0.96
N PRO A 47 6.90 -17.51 -2.27
CA PRO A 47 6.54 -16.21 -2.85
C PRO A 47 5.43 -15.48 -2.10
N GLU A 48 4.47 -16.19 -1.56
CA GLU A 48 3.36 -15.68 -0.76
C GLU A 48 3.80 -15.03 0.56
N ASN A 49 4.99 -15.38 1.07
CA ASN A 49 5.58 -14.80 2.28
C ASN A 49 6.44 -13.57 1.98
N ILE A 50 6.49 -13.13 0.72
CA ILE A 50 7.26 -11.94 0.31
C ILE A 50 6.30 -10.81 -0.06
N LEU A 51 6.39 -9.72 0.68
CA LEU A 51 5.64 -8.49 0.43
C LEU A 51 6.60 -7.38 -0.01
N SER A 52 6.39 -6.85 -1.20
CA SER A 52 7.10 -5.68 -1.73
C SER A 52 6.17 -4.49 -1.80
N ILE A 53 6.46 -3.47 -1.01
CA ILE A 53 5.62 -2.27 -0.91
C ILE A 53 6.26 -1.10 -1.66
N THR A 54 5.43 -0.36 -2.38
CA THR A 54 5.80 0.90 -3.03
C THR A 54 4.74 1.97 -2.80
N PHE A 55 5.07 3.22 -3.14
CA PHE A 55 4.15 4.33 -2.93
C PHE A 55 3.02 4.38 -3.97
N SER A 56 3.30 4.12 -5.24
CA SER A 56 2.32 4.27 -6.32
C SER A 56 1.90 2.92 -6.93
N LYS A 57 0.64 2.87 -7.43
CA LYS A 57 0.11 1.72 -8.15
C LYS A 57 0.93 1.42 -9.40
N ALA A 58 1.31 2.46 -10.15
CA ALA A 58 2.13 2.30 -11.35
C ALA A 58 3.48 1.63 -11.04
N SER A 59 4.12 2.00 -9.92
CA SER A 59 5.37 1.34 -9.50
C SER A 59 5.16 -0.10 -9.06
N ALA A 60 4.04 -0.43 -8.42
CA ALA A 60 3.71 -1.80 -8.05
C ALA A 60 3.50 -2.68 -9.30
N ASP A 61 2.75 -2.16 -10.28
CA ASP A 61 2.48 -2.85 -11.54
C ASP A 61 3.77 -3.03 -12.38
N ASP A 62 4.65 -2.02 -12.42
CA ASP A 62 5.97 -2.11 -13.07
C ASP A 62 6.86 -3.17 -12.41
N MET A 63 6.94 -3.19 -11.08
CA MET A 63 7.69 -4.22 -10.35
C MET A 63 7.17 -5.61 -10.64
N LYS A 64 5.85 -5.81 -10.61
CA LYS A 64 5.21 -7.08 -10.94
C LYS A 64 5.52 -7.53 -12.36
N SER A 65 5.39 -6.62 -13.33
CA SER A 65 5.66 -6.90 -14.74
C SER A 65 7.13 -7.31 -14.97
N ARG A 66 8.07 -6.57 -14.39
CA ARG A 66 9.51 -6.89 -14.49
C ARG A 66 9.87 -8.19 -13.79
N PHE A 67 9.29 -8.45 -12.63
CA PHE A 67 9.49 -9.72 -11.91
C PHE A 67 9.03 -10.89 -12.76
N ASN A 68 7.80 -10.83 -13.28
CA ASN A 68 7.24 -11.89 -14.13
C ASN A 68 8.07 -12.10 -15.41
N LYS A 69 8.58 -11.02 -16.02
CA LYS A 69 9.43 -11.13 -17.21
C LYS A 69 10.74 -11.88 -16.95
N ILE A 70 11.29 -11.78 -15.74
CA ILE A 70 12.59 -12.38 -15.40
C ILE A 70 12.43 -13.75 -14.75
N TYR A 71 11.41 -13.92 -13.90
CA TYR A 71 11.26 -15.07 -13.03
C TYR A 71 9.91 -15.81 -13.20
N GLY A 72 9.01 -15.32 -14.06
CA GLY A 72 7.66 -15.88 -14.22
C GLY A 72 7.64 -17.34 -14.64
N ASP A 73 8.58 -17.76 -15.50
CA ASP A 73 8.68 -19.15 -15.95
C ASP A 73 9.10 -20.11 -14.82
N ILE A 74 9.79 -19.59 -13.80
CA ILE A 74 10.32 -20.37 -12.67
C ILE A 74 9.41 -20.25 -11.46
N CYS A 75 8.81 -19.08 -11.25
CA CYS A 75 7.98 -18.75 -10.10
C CYS A 75 6.51 -18.61 -10.52
N GLN A 76 5.75 -19.71 -10.45
CA GLN A 76 4.34 -19.72 -10.82
C GLN A 76 3.42 -19.08 -9.77
N THR A 77 3.84 -19.08 -8.50
CA THR A 77 3.10 -18.46 -7.41
C THR A 77 3.35 -16.95 -7.40
N PRO A 78 2.30 -16.11 -7.33
CA PRO A 78 2.47 -14.67 -7.38
C PRO A 78 3.12 -14.11 -6.10
N VAL A 79 4.09 -13.22 -6.28
CA VAL A 79 4.64 -12.38 -5.20
C VAL A 79 3.74 -11.17 -4.98
N HIS A 80 3.59 -10.74 -3.74
CA HIS A 80 2.80 -9.56 -3.40
C HIS A 80 3.58 -8.26 -3.66
N PHE A 81 3.32 -7.64 -4.83
CA PHE A 81 3.73 -6.26 -5.12
C PHE A 81 2.53 -5.34 -4.90
N SER A 82 2.61 -4.42 -3.96
CA SER A 82 1.46 -3.63 -3.53
C SER A 82 1.83 -2.20 -3.13
N THR A 83 0.84 -1.33 -3.07
CA THR A 83 0.97 -0.07 -2.34
C THR A 83 0.61 -0.29 -0.87
N ILE A 84 1.07 0.63 0.02
CA ILE A 84 0.68 0.62 1.43
C ILE A 84 -0.85 0.60 1.56
N HIS A 85 -1.55 1.45 0.80
CA HIS A 85 -3.02 1.54 0.83
C HIS A 85 -3.69 0.22 0.42
N SER A 86 -3.25 -0.38 -0.69
CA SER A 86 -3.83 -1.64 -1.17
C SER A 86 -3.58 -2.79 -0.18
N PHE A 87 -2.39 -2.86 0.39
CA PHE A 87 -2.06 -3.85 1.40
C PHE A 87 -2.89 -3.65 2.67
N SER A 88 -2.95 -2.44 3.21
CA SER A 88 -3.77 -2.13 4.40
C SER A 88 -5.25 -2.45 4.16
N PHE A 89 -5.76 -2.15 2.97
CA PHE A 89 -7.14 -2.48 2.62
C PHE A 89 -7.37 -3.99 2.52
N SER A 90 -6.39 -4.77 2.05
CA SER A 90 -6.50 -6.24 2.04
C SER A 90 -6.58 -6.81 3.46
N LEU A 91 -5.84 -6.25 4.41
CA LEU A 91 -5.90 -6.64 5.83
C LEU A 91 -7.27 -6.32 6.44
N ILE A 92 -7.83 -5.14 6.15
CA ILE A 92 -9.18 -4.76 6.62
C ILE A 92 -10.22 -5.73 6.06
N ARG A 93 -10.13 -6.11 4.79
CA ARG A 93 -11.04 -7.08 4.16
C ARG A 93 -10.92 -8.46 4.79
N GLU A 94 -9.70 -8.93 5.03
CA GLU A 94 -9.45 -10.20 5.70
C GLU A 94 -10.03 -10.21 7.12
N TYR A 95 -9.78 -9.15 7.89
CA TYR A 95 -10.35 -8.96 9.22
C TYR A 95 -11.88 -8.96 9.20
N ALA A 96 -12.48 -8.21 8.27
CA ALA A 96 -13.93 -8.15 8.09
C ALA A 96 -14.52 -9.53 7.76
N TYR A 97 -13.88 -10.27 6.86
CA TYR A 97 -14.29 -11.62 6.49
C TYR A 97 -14.25 -12.57 7.69
N ARG A 98 -13.13 -12.62 8.42
CA ARG A 98 -12.95 -13.48 9.60
C ARG A 98 -13.94 -13.18 10.72
N ASN A 99 -14.27 -11.91 10.92
CA ASN A 99 -15.18 -11.46 11.97
C ASN A 99 -16.64 -11.31 11.49
N ARG A 100 -16.95 -11.68 10.24
CA ARG A 100 -18.28 -11.56 9.62
C ARG A 100 -18.82 -10.11 9.64
N ILE A 101 -17.94 -9.12 9.55
CA ILE A 101 -18.27 -7.70 9.53
C ILE A 101 -18.38 -7.26 8.07
N ARG A 102 -19.39 -6.44 7.74
CA ARG A 102 -19.54 -5.81 6.43
C ARG A 102 -19.19 -4.33 6.53
N TYR A 103 -18.11 -3.92 5.88
CA TYR A 103 -17.78 -2.52 5.68
C TYR A 103 -18.31 -2.03 4.33
N LYS A 104 -18.86 -0.80 4.32
CA LYS A 104 -19.15 -0.06 3.09
C LYS A 104 -18.12 1.04 2.93
N LEU A 105 -17.51 1.12 1.76
CA LEU A 105 -16.65 2.25 1.42
C LEU A 105 -17.52 3.48 1.19
N ILE A 106 -17.21 4.58 1.87
CA ILE A 106 -17.91 5.86 1.71
C ILE A 106 -17.66 6.46 0.32
N GLU A 107 -16.52 6.12 -0.29
CA GLU A 107 -16.08 6.65 -1.61
C GLU A 107 -16.47 5.73 -2.79
N ASP A 108 -17.33 4.74 -2.56
CA ASP A 108 -17.84 3.91 -3.66
C ASP A 108 -18.72 4.77 -4.58
N SER A 109 -18.27 4.97 -5.82
CA SER A 109 -18.88 5.84 -6.83
C SER A 109 -20.33 5.48 -7.19
N LYS A 110 -20.83 4.34 -6.73
CA LYS A 110 -22.22 3.89 -6.91
C LYS A 110 -23.17 4.37 -5.81
N ASN A 111 -22.66 5.00 -4.76
CA ASN A 111 -23.47 5.49 -3.64
C ASN A 111 -23.58 7.02 -3.70
N GLU A 112 -24.79 7.55 -3.60
CA GLU A 112 -25.06 8.99 -3.36
C GLU A 112 -24.44 9.52 -2.06
N LEU A 113 -24.00 8.63 -1.17
CA LEU A 113 -23.30 8.88 0.08
C LEU A 113 -21.79 8.96 -0.15
N ASN A 114 -21.33 10.08 -0.70
CA ASN A 114 -19.91 10.40 -0.64
C ASN A 114 -19.57 11.10 0.71
N LYS A 115 -18.28 11.16 1.03
CA LYS A 115 -17.75 11.77 2.26
C LYS A 115 -18.27 13.20 2.49
N TYR A 116 -18.35 14.00 1.44
CA TYR A 116 -18.80 15.39 1.51
C TYR A 116 -20.28 15.49 1.86
N ASN A 117 -21.13 14.74 1.18
CA ASN A 117 -22.57 14.72 1.44
C ASN A 117 -22.91 14.18 2.83
N LEU A 118 -22.16 13.17 3.28
CA LEU A 118 -22.33 12.63 4.63
C LEU A 118 -22.01 13.68 5.68
N LEU A 119 -20.87 14.38 5.55
CA LEU A 119 -20.48 15.42 6.50
C LEU A 119 -21.42 16.62 6.47
N LYS A 120 -21.91 17.05 5.30
CA LYS A 120 -22.95 18.09 5.19
C LYS A 120 -24.22 17.70 5.96
N LYS A 121 -24.67 16.47 5.79
CA LYS A 121 -25.87 15.95 6.51
C LYS A 121 -25.66 15.91 8.02
N ILE A 122 -24.51 15.41 8.48
CA ILE A 122 -24.17 15.35 9.92
C ILE A 122 -24.08 16.76 10.50
N TYR A 123 -23.39 17.68 9.83
CA TYR A 123 -23.26 19.07 10.27
C TYR A 123 -24.62 19.73 10.43
N PHE A 124 -25.50 19.60 9.43
CA PHE A 124 -26.86 20.12 9.47
C PHE A 124 -27.68 19.50 10.60
N SER A 125 -27.53 18.21 10.86
CA SER A 125 -28.28 17.54 11.95
C SER A 125 -27.95 18.10 13.33
N ILE A 126 -26.68 18.49 13.54
CA ILE A 126 -26.15 19.01 14.80
C ILE A 126 -26.42 20.51 14.93
N ASN A 127 -26.04 21.29 13.93
CA ASN A 127 -26.03 22.75 14.01
C ASN A 127 -27.33 23.40 13.49
N LYS A 128 -28.20 22.65 12.81
CA LYS A 128 -29.42 23.14 12.14
C LYS A 128 -29.15 24.25 11.11
N ASP A 129 -27.91 24.27 10.57
CA ASP A 129 -27.43 25.23 9.60
C ASP A 129 -26.59 24.53 8.51
N TYR A 130 -26.43 25.18 7.35
CA TYR A 130 -25.64 24.63 6.25
C TYR A 130 -24.16 25.02 6.38
N ILE A 131 -23.30 24.03 6.23
CA ILE A 131 -21.84 24.24 6.24
C ILE A 131 -21.38 24.88 4.91
N THR A 132 -20.52 25.90 4.99
CA THR A 132 -19.84 26.47 3.82
C THR A 132 -18.78 25.52 3.28
N GLU A 133 -18.42 25.63 2.00
CA GLU A 133 -17.38 24.76 1.39
C GLU A 133 -16.04 24.89 2.12
N GLU A 134 -15.62 26.09 2.50
CA GLU A 134 -14.39 26.34 3.25
C GLU A 134 -14.40 25.63 4.61
N LYS A 135 -15.47 25.75 5.37
CA LYS A 135 -15.62 25.05 6.66
C LYS A 135 -15.63 23.53 6.47
N LEU A 136 -16.23 23.05 5.38
CA LEU A 136 -16.28 21.62 5.07
C LEU A 136 -14.90 21.07 4.78
N GLU A 137 -14.07 21.77 4.00
CA GLU A 137 -12.69 21.36 3.74
C GLU A 137 -11.85 21.35 5.03
N ASN A 138 -11.99 22.39 5.85
CA ASN A 138 -11.31 22.45 7.15
C ASN A 138 -11.72 21.29 8.06
N LEU A 139 -13.00 20.95 8.09
CA LEU A 139 -13.51 19.81 8.86
C LEU A 139 -12.93 18.48 8.35
N ILE A 140 -12.88 18.28 7.04
CA ILE A 140 -12.29 17.08 6.41
C ILE A 140 -10.81 16.94 6.78
N ASN A 141 -10.06 18.03 6.69
CA ASN A 141 -8.64 18.06 7.03
C ASN A 141 -8.41 17.77 8.51
N SER A 142 -9.24 18.35 9.40
CA SER A 142 -9.18 18.10 10.84
C SER A 142 -9.49 16.64 11.19
N ILE A 143 -10.52 16.04 10.59
CA ILE A 143 -10.83 14.62 10.77
C ILE A 143 -9.67 13.74 10.25
N GLY A 144 -9.09 14.10 9.12
CA GLY A 144 -7.93 13.40 8.56
C GLY A 144 -6.73 13.46 9.52
N TYR A 145 -6.43 14.64 10.06
CA TYR A 145 -5.37 14.83 11.05
C TYR A 145 -5.58 13.98 12.31
N ILE A 146 -6.77 14.07 12.92
CA ILE A 146 -7.14 13.31 14.12
C ILE A 146 -6.96 11.81 13.90
N LYS A 147 -7.44 11.28 12.77
CA LYS A 147 -7.28 9.86 12.43
C LYS A 147 -5.81 9.46 12.22
N ASN A 148 -5.03 10.29 11.53
CA ASN A 148 -3.61 10.02 11.28
C ASN A 148 -2.77 10.03 12.56
N MET A 149 -3.16 10.88 13.52
CA MET A 149 -2.50 10.97 14.83
C MET A 149 -3.05 9.97 15.87
N LEU A 150 -3.99 9.11 15.47
CA LEU A 150 -4.66 8.13 16.35
C LEU A 150 -5.29 8.76 17.61
N ILE A 151 -5.76 10.01 17.48
CA ILE A 151 -6.46 10.71 18.57
C ILE A 151 -7.86 10.12 18.67
N THR A 152 -8.19 9.56 19.83
CA THR A 152 -9.53 9.07 20.12
C THR A 152 -10.42 10.21 20.60
N PRO A 153 -11.70 10.28 20.20
CA PRO A 153 -12.65 11.17 20.83
C PRO A 153 -12.81 10.78 22.31
N GLU A 154 -12.78 11.75 23.18
CA GLU A 154 -13.14 11.56 24.60
C GLU A 154 -14.63 11.34 24.76
#